data_3f82f3027b3a7ec37d5280fe0bde67dc
#
_entry.id   3f82f3027b3a7ec37d5280fe0bde67dc
#
_cell.length_a   1.000
_cell.length_b   1.000
_cell.length_c   1.000
_cell.angle_alpha   90.00
_cell.angle_beta   90.00
_cell.angle_gamma   90.00
#
_symmetry.space_group_name_H-M   'P 1'
#
loop_
_entity.id
_entity.type
_entity.pdbx_description
1 polymer ?
#
loop_
_entity_poly.entity_id
_entity_poly.type
_entity_poly.pdbx_seq_one_letter_code
_entity_poly.pdbx_strand_id
1 'polypeptide(L)'
;MRTRFLLTLILIVLIGGTACNRSSKLAKQSIFMKRATGFAYEVLVVMDKDAWKGEAGRLLYDQLTAPIPGLPQNEPAMRVTYAEPFQFNGLLHYVRNIIHVRIDESLYTKVSVHKEKDRWATGQEVVTLNAPSSQILAEYLEKQGTSLVAWLGEKERERQADYLESSHSVWVNDKVRARFNAQLYAPEEMCSYKDTADFFWVTDHGTRGRIDMVVYSFPYVSGRTFTLDYLVAMRDSVLGEHIQGAFPGSYMTTEKRFTPSYEAISKNGEYC
;
A
#
# COMPACT_ATOMS: atom_id res chain seq x y z
N MET A 1 -20.85 -51.83 -30.66
CA MET A 1 -21.14 -50.71 -29.71
C MET A 1 -20.16 -50.60 -28.54
N ARG A 2 -19.68 -51.68 -27.96
CA ARG A 2 -18.79 -51.69 -26.79
C ARG A 2 -17.37 -51.11 -27.04
N THR A 3 -16.81 -51.24 -28.23
CA THR A 3 -15.48 -50.74 -28.59
C THR A 3 -15.42 -49.23 -28.82
N ARG A 4 -16.51 -48.60 -29.26
CA ARG A 4 -16.57 -47.13 -29.44
C ARG A 4 -16.71 -46.39 -28.10
N PHE A 5 -17.32 -47.01 -27.08
CA PHE A 5 -17.44 -46.43 -25.75
C PHE A 5 -16.11 -46.46 -24.97
N LEU A 6 -15.27 -47.48 -25.17
CA LEU A 6 -13.96 -47.55 -24.57
C LEU A 6 -12.98 -46.50 -25.12
N LEU A 7 -13.03 -46.24 -26.42
CA LEU A 7 -12.18 -45.23 -27.06
C LEU A 7 -12.53 -43.80 -26.64
N THR A 8 -13.81 -43.48 -26.45
CA THR A 8 -14.25 -42.18 -25.93
C THR A 8 -13.87 -41.98 -24.47
N LEU A 9 -13.91 -43.03 -23.65
CA LEU A 9 -13.49 -42.94 -22.24
C LEU A 9 -11.98 -42.71 -22.09
N ILE A 10 -11.16 -43.34 -22.94
CA ILE A 10 -9.70 -43.16 -22.94
C ILE A 10 -9.34 -41.74 -23.45
N LEU A 11 -10.07 -41.18 -24.41
CA LEU A 11 -9.81 -39.82 -24.88
C LEU A 11 -10.15 -38.73 -23.83
N ILE A 12 -11.18 -38.95 -23.01
CA ILE A 12 -11.54 -38.01 -21.91
C ILE A 12 -10.52 -38.04 -20.78
N VAL A 13 -9.91 -39.20 -20.50
CA VAL A 13 -8.85 -39.33 -19.51
C VAL A 13 -7.53 -38.66 -19.94
N LEU A 14 -7.24 -38.65 -21.25
CA LEU A 14 -6.05 -38.00 -21.82
C LEU A 14 -6.15 -36.48 -21.84
N ILE A 15 -7.35 -35.88 -21.94
CA ILE A 15 -7.53 -34.40 -21.89
C ILE A 15 -7.55 -33.86 -20.47
N GLY A 16 -7.94 -34.66 -19.46
CA GLY A 16 -7.94 -34.28 -18.05
C GLY A 16 -6.57 -34.19 -17.38
N GLY A 17 -5.54 -34.78 -17.99
CA GLY A 17 -4.19 -34.90 -17.36
C GLY A 17 -3.27 -33.71 -17.53
N THR A 18 -3.58 -32.74 -18.41
CA THR A 18 -2.67 -31.61 -18.70
C THR A 18 -3.00 -30.30 -18.00
N ALA A 19 -4.17 -30.21 -17.35
CA ALA A 19 -4.62 -28.98 -16.67
C ALA A 19 -4.05 -28.81 -15.25
N CYS A 20 -3.60 -29.88 -14.58
CA CYS A 20 -3.15 -29.83 -13.17
C CYS A 20 -1.68 -29.47 -12.95
N ASN A 21 -0.84 -29.32 -14.01
CA ASN A 21 0.61 -29.21 -13.79
C ASN A 21 1.16 -27.77 -13.82
N ARG A 22 0.33 -26.78 -14.16
CA ARG A 22 0.78 -25.37 -14.18
C ARG A 22 0.55 -24.66 -12.85
N SER A 23 -0.57 -24.94 -12.17
CA SER A 23 -0.88 -24.34 -10.85
C SER A 23 0.00 -24.92 -9.72
N SER A 24 0.37 -26.21 -9.82
CA SER A 24 1.22 -26.84 -8.80
C SER A 24 2.70 -26.40 -8.86
N LYS A 25 3.20 -25.98 -10.04
CA LYS A 25 4.55 -25.42 -10.16
C LYS A 25 4.65 -24.01 -9.59
N LEU A 26 3.65 -23.16 -9.85
CA LEU A 26 3.58 -21.82 -9.29
C LEU A 26 3.41 -21.85 -7.76
N ALA A 27 2.52 -22.70 -7.23
CA ALA A 27 2.35 -22.87 -5.80
C ALA A 27 3.58 -23.45 -5.10
N LYS A 28 4.30 -24.40 -5.72
CA LYS A 28 5.56 -24.94 -5.18
C LYS A 28 6.71 -23.93 -5.22
N GLN A 29 6.74 -23.03 -6.20
CA GLN A 29 7.76 -22.01 -6.31
C GLN A 29 7.60 -20.95 -5.20
N SER A 30 6.38 -20.60 -4.82
CA SER A 30 6.09 -19.62 -3.76
C SER A 30 6.48 -20.12 -2.34
N ILE A 31 6.43 -21.42 -2.08
CA ILE A 31 6.75 -21.99 -0.77
C ILE A 31 8.27 -21.91 -0.45
N PHE A 32 9.12 -21.82 -1.45
CA PHE A 32 10.59 -21.76 -1.30
C PHE A 32 11.16 -20.37 -1.53
N MET A 33 10.37 -19.40 -1.95
CA MET A 33 10.85 -18.03 -2.13
C MET A 33 11.03 -17.35 -0.78
N LYS A 34 12.14 -16.63 -0.62
CA LYS A 34 12.34 -15.75 0.53
C LYS A 34 11.28 -14.64 0.52
N ARG A 35 10.91 -14.16 1.69
CA ARG A 35 10.08 -12.96 1.79
C ARG A 35 10.87 -11.73 1.38
N ALA A 36 10.18 -10.78 0.76
CA ALA A 36 10.75 -9.48 0.46
C ALA A 36 11.18 -8.76 1.74
N THR A 37 12.29 -8.04 1.66
CA THR A 37 12.93 -7.35 2.78
C THR A 37 12.82 -5.83 2.63
N GLY A 38 13.08 -5.10 3.69
CA GLY A 38 12.99 -3.63 3.74
C GLY A 38 11.76 -3.14 4.50
N PHE A 39 11.74 -1.83 4.78
CA PHE A 39 10.63 -1.20 5.49
C PHE A 39 9.49 -0.86 4.53
N ALA A 40 8.29 -0.67 5.09
CA ALA A 40 7.17 -0.16 4.32
C ALA A 40 7.53 1.19 3.65
N TYR A 41 7.04 1.38 2.44
CA TYR A 41 7.31 2.58 1.63
C TYR A 41 8.80 2.81 1.28
N GLU A 42 9.62 1.77 1.32
CA GLU A 42 10.97 1.79 0.72
C GLU A 42 10.91 1.34 -0.73
N VAL A 43 11.72 2.00 -1.59
CA VAL A 43 11.90 1.64 -2.99
C VAL A 43 13.38 1.71 -3.37
N LEU A 44 13.87 0.66 -4.01
CA LEU A 44 15.18 0.62 -4.62
C LEU A 44 15.07 1.02 -6.09
N VAL A 45 15.74 2.09 -6.48
CA VAL A 45 15.90 2.48 -7.89
C VAL A 45 17.22 1.92 -8.41
N VAL A 46 17.15 1.09 -9.45
CA VAL A 46 18.29 0.55 -10.17
C VAL A 46 18.39 1.25 -11.51
N MET A 47 19.37 2.09 -11.70
CA MET A 47 19.51 2.95 -12.87
C MET A 47 20.99 3.26 -13.13
N ASP A 48 21.37 3.50 -14.39
CA ASP A 48 22.69 3.98 -14.74
C ASP A 48 23.01 5.30 -14.03
N LYS A 49 24.26 5.46 -13.61
CA LYS A 49 24.72 6.59 -12.80
C LYS A 49 24.50 7.94 -13.46
N ASP A 50 24.80 8.07 -14.76
CA ASP A 50 24.68 9.34 -15.45
C ASP A 50 23.20 9.71 -15.66
N ALA A 51 22.38 8.73 -15.97
CA ALA A 51 20.93 8.92 -16.06
C ALA A 51 20.31 9.26 -14.68
N TRP A 52 20.79 8.64 -13.60
CA TRP A 52 20.34 8.95 -12.23
C TRP A 52 20.67 10.39 -11.81
N LYS A 53 21.87 10.87 -12.15
CA LYS A 53 22.28 12.25 -11.88
C LYS A 53 21.66 13.25 -12.83
N GLY A 54 21.14 12.79 -13.96
CA GLY A 54 20.49 13.60 -14.99
C GLY A 54 19.06 13.99 -14.62
N GLU A 55 18.35 14.57 -15.58
CA GLU A 55 16.98 15.06 -15.42
C GLU A 55 15.99 13.94 -15.10
N ALA A 56 16.07 12.80 -15.82
CA ALA A 56 15.18 11.67 -15.59
C ALA A 56 15.29 11.10 -14.17
N GLY A 57 16.52 10.95 -13.64
CA GLY A 57 16.74 10.48 -12.27
C GLY A 57 16.24 11.48 -11.23
N ARG A 58 16.45 12.79 -11.44
CA ARG A 58 15.91 13.83 -10.53
C ARG A 58 14.39 13.84 -10.52
N LEU A 59 13.75 13.83 -11.68
CA LEU A 59 12.28 13.77 -11.77
C LEU A 59 11.71 12.52 -11.07
N LEU A 60 12.32 11.36 -11.29
CA LEU A 60 11.92 10.13 -10.61
C LEU A 60 12.09 10.25 -9.10
N TYR A 61 13.20 10.76 -8.63
CA TYR A 61 13.47 10.96 -7.21
C TYR A 61 12.48 11.96 -6.60
N ASP A 62 12.27 13.13 -7.21
CA ASP A 62 11.37 14.17 -6.70
C ASP A 62 9.93 13.68 -6.60
N GLN A 63 9.46 12.88 -7.55
CA GLN A 63 8.13 12.29 -7.51
C GLN A 63 7.99 11.21 -6.43
N LEU A 64 8.99 10.33 -6.29
CA LEU A 64 9.00 9.30 -5.26
C LEU A 64 9.07 9.88 -3.85
N THR A 65 9.77 11.01 -3.69
CA THR A 65 9.94 11.69 -2.40
C THR A 65 8.99 12.87 -2.20
N ALA A 66 8.03 13.08 -3.09
CA ALA A 66 7.02 14.10 -2.92
C ALA A 66 6.33 13.95 -1.55
N PRO A 67 6.11 15.07 -0.82
CA PRO A 67 5.51 14.98 0.51
C PRO A 67 4.07 14.48 0.46
N ILE A 68 3.69 13.66 1.44
CA ILE A 68 2.31 13.20 1.61
C ILE A 68 1.44 14.41 2.00
N PRO A 69 0.37 14.71 1.24
CA PRO A 69 -0.51 15.82 1.56
C PRO A 69 -1.20 15.70 2.92
N GLY A 70 -1.41 16.82 3.59
CA GLY A 70 -2.18 16.89 4.84
C GLY A 70 -1.42 16.52 6.11
N LEU A 71 -0.15 16.14 6.02
CA LEU A 71 0.69 15.92 7.18
C LEU A 71 1.34 17.23 7.66
N PRO A 72 1.41 17.48 8.98
CA PRO A 72 2.04 18.67 9.54
C PRO A 72 3.57 18.69 9.36
N GLN A 73 4.18 17.53 9.19
CA GLN A 73 5.59 17.35 8.86
C GLN A 73 5.69 16.76 7.44
N ASN A 74 6.65 17.24 6.68
CA ASN A 74 6.88 16.72 5.35
C ASN A 74 7.45 15.28 5.44
N GLU A 75 6.62 14.31 5.16
CA GLU A 75 7.01 12.91 5.03
C GLU A 75 7.01 12.53 3.55
N PRO A 76 8.11 11.95 3.03
CA PRO A 76 8.15 11.53 1.64
C PRO A 76 7.21 10.34 1.39
N ALA A 77 6.58 10.32 0.22
CA ALA A 77 5.72 9.20 -0.20
C ALA A 77 6.48 7.86 -0.22
N MET A 78 7.75 7.89 -0.62
CA MET A 78 8.66 6.73 -0.60
C MET A 78 10.02 7.11 -0.06
N ARG A 79 10.68 6.20 0.66
CA ARG A 79 12.10 6.27 0.98
C ARG A 79 12.89 5.63 -0.15
N VAL A 80 13.71 6.43 -0.84
CA VAL A 80 14.44 6.01 -2.02
C VAL A 80 15.85 5.58 -1.65
N THR A 81 16.22 4.38 -2.07
CA THR A 81 17.61 3.92 -2.15
C THR A 81 17.99 3.76 -3.63
N TYR A 82 19.26 3.90 -3.94
CA TYR A 82 19.76 3.86 -5.30
C TYR A 82 20.90 2.83 -5.42
N ALA A 83 20.93 2.12 -6.55
CA ALA A 83 22.03 1.27 -6.94
C ALA A 83 22.31 1.36 -8.45
N GLU A 84 23.56 1.25 -8.85
CA GLU A 84 23.92 1.05 -10.25
C GLU A 84 23.60 -0.41 -10.68
N PRO A 85 23.35 -0.66 -11.98
CA PRO A 85 23.00 -2.00 -12.46
C PRO A 85 23.98 -3.10 -12.06
N PHE A 86 25.29 -2.82 -12.03
CA PHE A 86 26.31 -3.78 -11.63
C PHE A 86 26.30 -4.09 -10.12
N GLN A 87 25.75 -3.21 -9.30
CA GLN A 87 25.60 -3.39 -7.85
C GLN A 87 24.32 -4.19 -7.52
N PHE A 88 23.38 -4.25 -8.47
CA PHE A 88 22.10 -4.91 -8.28
C PHE A 88 22.28 -6.45 -8.31
N ASN A 89 22.65 -7.01 -7.17
CA ASN A 89 22.86 -8.44 -6.97
C ASN A 89 22.60 -8.85 -5.52
N GLY A 90 22.66 -10.16 -5.24
CA GLY A 90 22.58 -10.71 -3.89
C GLY A 90 21.34 -10.27 -3.10
N LEU A 91 21.54 -9.54 -2.00
CA LEU A 91 20.47 -9.11 -1.10
C LEU A 91 19.55 -8.06 -1.71
N LEU A 92 20.05 -7.25 -2.65
CA LEU A 92 19.24 -6.21 -3.30
C LEU A 92 18.09 -6.79 -4.14
N HIS A 93 18.22 -8.05 -4.60
CA HIS A 93 17.12 -8.75 -5.27
C HIS A 93 15.92 -8.99 -4.36
N TYR A 94 16.06 -8.95 -3.04
CA TYR A 94 14.96 -9.22 -2.12
C TYR A 94 14.27 -7.96 -1.59
N VAL A 95 14.68 -6.77 -2.04
CA VAL A 95 14.01 -5.51 -1.66
C VAL A 95 12.56 -5.54 -2.14
N ARG A 96 11.64 -5.07 -1.29
CA ARG A 96 10.20 -5.21 -1.49
C ARG A 96 9.62 -4.43 -2.67
N ASN A 97 10.18 -3.26 -2.99
CA ASN A 97 9.82 -2.49 -4.17
C ASN A 97 11.08 -2.15 -4.95
N ILE A 98 11.11 -2.46 -6.22
CA ILE A 98 12.24 -2.19 -7.11
C ILE A 98 11.74 -1.48 -8.35
N ILE A 99 12.37 -0.36 -8.70
CA ILE A 99 12.24 0.28 -10.00
C ILE A 99 13.54 0.05 -10.76
N HIS A 100 13.49 -0.75 -11.80
CA HIS A 100 14.63 -1.03 -12.67
C HIS A 100 14.51 -0.24 -13.97
N VAL A 101 15.36 0.75 -14.13
CA VAL A 101 15.40 1.63 -15.32
C VAL A 101 16.45 1.12 -16.31
N ARG A 102 16.03 0.96 -17.55
CA ARG A 102 16.88 0.54 -18.67
C ARG A 102 16.77 1.57 -19.80
N ILE A 103 17.87 2.16 -20.19
CA ILE A 103 17.92 3.13 -21.25
C ILE A 103 18.82 2.58 -22.36
N ASP A 104 18.24 2.34 -23.54
CA ASP A 104 18.98 1.80 -24.69
C ASP A 104 18.22 2.11 -25.98
N GLU A 105 18.78 2.96 -26.82
CA GLU A 105 18.18 3.38 -28.08
C GLU A 105 18.17 2.27 -29.15
N SER A 106 19.06 1.28 -29.01
CA SER A 106 19.12 0.13 -29.92
C SER A 106 18.03 -0.91 -29.62
N LEU A 107 17.53 -0.94 -28.39
CA LEU A 107 16.54 -1.92 -27.94
C LEU A 107 15.12 -1.35 -27.83
N TYR A 108 15.00 -0.06 -27.52
CA TYR A 108 13.71 0.57 -27.23
C TYR A 108 13.41 1.74 -28.14
N THR A 109 12.20 1.80 -28.68
CA THR A 109 11.73 2.89 -29.53
C THR A 109 10.79 3.85 -28.81
N LYS A 110 10.26 3.43 -27.65
CA LYS A 110 9.36 4.21 -26.79
C LYS A 110 9.50 3.78 -25.33
N VAL A 111 8.98 4.58 -24.41
CA VAL A 111 8.90 4.15 -23.01
C VAL A 111 7.92 2.99 -22.85
N SER A 112 8.33 1.98 -22.13
CA SER A 112 7.47 0.88 -21.70
C SER A 112 7.63 0.61 -20.22
N VAL A 113 6.50 0.31 -19.57
CA VAL A 113 6.43 -0.01 -18.13
C VAL A 113 6.00 -1.45 -17.99
N HIS A 114 6.79 -2.23 -17.31
CA HIS A 114 6.48 -3.63 -17.03
C HIS A 114 6.44 -3.84 -15.51
N LYS A 115 5.35 -4.40 -15.01
CA LYS A 115 5.12 -4.64 -13.59
C LYS A 115 5.10 -6.15 -13.34
N GLU A 116 5.88 -6.59 -12.37
CA GLU A 116 6.00 -8.01 -11.98
C GLU A 116 5.86 -8.14 -10.47
N LYS A 117 5.04 -9.08 -10.03
CA LYS A 117 4.92 -9.46 -8.63
C LYS A 117 5.79 -10.69 -8.36
N ASP A 118 6.41 -10.74 -7.17
CA ASP A 118 7.13 -11.92 -6.67
C ASP A 118 8.24 -12.42 -7.63
N ARG A 119 9.02 -11.52 -8.20
CA ARG A 119 10.08 -11.91 -9.16
C ARG A 119 11.23 -12.67 -8.48
N TRP A 120 11.71 -12.18 -7.35
CA TRP A 120 12.82 -12.79 -6.57
C TRP A 120 12.44 -13.08 -5.13
N ALA A 121 11.38 -12.46 -4.62
CA ALA A 121 10.91 -12.62 -3.26
C ALA A 121 9.40 -12.52 -3.18
N THR A 122 8.78 -13.27 -2.28
CA THR A 122 7.33 -13.20 -2.03
C THR A 122 6.96 -11.85 -1.40
N GLY A 123 5.92 -11.21 -1.91
CA GLY A 123 5.47 -9.88 -1.48
C GLY A 123 6.29 -8.75 -2.12
N GLN A 124 7.00 -9.01 -3.21
CA GLN A 124 7.80 -8.05 -3.94
C GLN A 124 7.02 -7.46 -5.12
N GLU A 125 7.22 -6.17 -5.36
CA GLU A 125 6.79 -5.49 -6.59
C GLU A 125 8.02 -4.98 -7.34
N VAL A 126 8.12 -5.33 -8.62
CA VAL A 126 9.20 -4.91 -9.51
C VAL A 126 8.60 -4.17 -10.69
N VAL A 127 9.05 -2.94 -10.88
CA VAL A 127 8.69 -2.14 -12.06
C VAL A 127 9.92 -1.99 -12.94
N THR A 128 9.83 -2.41 -14.19
CA THR A 128 10.86 -2.15 -15.18
C THR A 128 10.42 -1.02 -16.10
N LEU A 129 11.18 0.06 -16.12
CA LEU A 129 11.03 1.19 -17.03
C LEU A 129 12.07 1.05 -18.13
N ASN A 130 11.64 0.84 -19.37
CA ASN A 130 12.53 0.84 -20.52
C ASN A 130 12.30 2.11 -21.33
N ALA A 131 13.38 2.74 -21.79
CA ALA A 131 13.31 3.97 -22.58
C ALA A 131 14.41 4.01 -23.63
N PRO A 132 14.23 4.66 -24.78
CA PRO A 132 15.28 4.84 -25.77
C PRO A 132 16.35 5.86 -25.31
N SER A 133 15.97 6.86 -24.53
CA SER A 133 16.90 7.87 -24.01
C SER A 133 16.44 8.43 -22.66
N SER A 134 17.37 9.06 -21.92
CA SER A 134 17.06 9.76 -20.66
C SER A 134 16.07 10.90 -20.86
N GLN A 135 16.14 11.62 -21.98
CA GLN A 135 15.23 12.72 -22.28
C GLN A 135 13.79 12.20 -22.46
N ILE A 136 13.58 11.15 -23.26
CA ILE A 136 12.26 10.56 -23.49
C ILE A 136 11.70 9.95 -22.19
N LEU A 137 12.57 9.39 -21.34
CA LEU A 137 12.17 8.94 -20.01
C LEU A 137 11.74 10.11 -19.11
N ALA A 138 12.46 11.24 -19.11
CA ALA A 138 12.11 12.42 -18.34
C ALA A 138 10.72 12.96 -18.74
N GLU A 139 10.48 13.13 -20.04
CA GLU A 139 9.17 13.56 -20.58
C GLU A 139 8.01 12.61 -20.18
N TYR A 140 8.29 11.31 -20.12
CA TYR A 140 7.33 10.32 -19.64
C TYR A 140 7.07 10.48 -18.14
N LEU A 141 8.12 10.59 -17.32
CA LEU A 141 8.01 10.72 -15.87
C LEU A 141 7.27 11.99 -15.46
N GLU A 142 7.50 13.10 -16.17
CA GLU A 142 6.77 14.35 -15.94
C GLU A 142 5.25 14.17 -16.03
N LYS A 143 4.78 13.34 -16.96
CA LYS A 143 3.35 13.08 -17.20
C LYS A 143 2.77 11.94 -16.38
N GLN A 144 3.55 10.92 -16.10
CA GLN A 144 3.06 9.64 -15.57
C GLN A 144 3.71 9.19 -14.24
N GLY A 145 4.73 9.88 -13.77
CA GLY A 145 5.48 9.44 -12.59
C GLY A 145 4.64 9.44 -11.32
N THR A 146 3.71 10.39 -11.15
CA THR A 146 2.78 10.40 -10.02
C THR A 146 1.90 9.15 -9.97
N SER A 147 1.48 8.64 -11.12
CA SER A 147 0.71 7.38 -11.22
C SER A 147 1.53 6.17 -10.78
N LEU A 148 2.85 6.18 -11.02
CA LEU A 148 3.76 5.13 -10.55
C LEU A 148 3.87 5.15 -9.02
N VAL A 149 4.03 6.34 -8.43
CA VAL A 149 4.09 6.52 -6.96
C VAL A 149 2.79 6.10 -6.31
N ALA A 150 1.64 6.52 -6.85
CA ALA A 150 0.32 6.13 -6.36
C ALA A 150 0.14 4.61 -6.38
N TRP A 151 0.55 3.94 -7.47
CA TRP A 151 0.50 2.49 -7.58
C TRP A 151 1.39 1.78 -6.56
N LEU A 152 2.64 2.23 -6.34
CA LEU A 152 3.50 1.67 -5.29
C LEU A 152 2.89 1.84 -3.91
N GLY A 153 2.32 3.01 -3.62
CA GLY A 153 1.63 3.28 -2.36
C GLY A 153 0.41 2.38 -2.15
N GLU A 154 -0.36 2.09 -3.20
CA GLU A 154 -1.47 1.14 -3.14
C GLU A 154 -0.97 -0.28 -2.82
N LYS A 155 0.13 -0.73 -3.44
CA LYS A 155 0.73 -2.03 -3.14
C LYS A 155 1.25 -2.13 -1.70
N GLU A 156 1.73 -1.04 -1.12
CA GLU A 156 2.07 -1.02 0.31
C GLU A 156 0.83 -1.13 1.20
N ARG A 157 -0.25 -0.42 0.88
CA ARG A 157 -1.53 -0.53 1.61
C ARG A 157 -2.13 -1.93 1.51
N GLU A 158 -2.12 -2.55 0.32
CA GLU A 158 -2.57 -3.94 0.14
C GLU A 158 -1.77 -4.89 1.03
N ARG A 159 -0.43 -4.81 1.04
CA ARG A 159 0.42 -5.66 1.90
C ARG A 159 0.14 -5.44 3.39
N GLN A 160 -0.11 -4.20 3.80
CA GLN A 160 -0.45 -3.88 5.19
C GLN A 160 -1.83 -4.44 5.54
N ALA A 161 -2.80 -4.34 4.63
CA ALA A 161 -4.14 -4.90 4.82
C ALA A 161 -4.09 -6.44 4.95
N ASP A 162 -3.38 -7.13 4.04
CA ASP A 162 -3.19 -8.59 4.08
C ASP A 162 -2.52 -9.04 5.40
N TYR A 163 -1.52 -8.28 5.86
CA TYR A 163 -0.86 -8.54 7.14
C TYR A 163 -1.84 -8.39 8.30
N LEU A 164 -2.57 -7.28 8.39
CA LEU A 164 -3.52 -7.02 9.47
C LEU A 164 -4.72 -7.98 9.43
N GLU A 165 -5.16 -8.41 8.24
CA GLU A 165 -6.21 -9.43 8.14
C GLU A 165 -5.77 -10.75 8.78
N SER A 166 -4.51 -11.14 8.60
CA SER A 166 -3.95 -12.38 9.15
C SER A 166 -3.44 -12.28 10.59
N SER A 167 -3.09 -11.07 11.05
CA SER A 167 -2.44 -10.81 12.34
C SER A 167 -2.95 -9.51 12.95
N HIS A 168 -4.14 -9.56 13.55
CA HIS A 168 -4.79 -8.41 14.18
C HIS A 168 -5.22 -8.71 15.61
N SER A 169 -5.47 -7.66 16.37
CA SER A 169 -6.02 -7.74 17.72
C SER A 169 -7.48 -8.23 17.67
N VAL A 170 -7.70 -9.51 18.00
CA VAL A 170 -9.03 -10.12 18.00
C VAL A 170 -9.97 -9.40 18.94
N TRP A 171 -9.49 -9.03 20.15
CA TRP A 171 -10.33 -8.37 21.14
C TRP A 171 -10.77 -6.96 20.69
N VAL A 172 -9.93 -6.20 19.96
CA VAL A 172 -10.32 -4.90 19.38
C VAL A 172 -11.40 -5.10 18.32
N ASN A 173 -11.20 -6.05 17.40
CA ASN A 173 -12.18 -6.36 16.37
C ASN A 173 -13.54 -6.81 16.96
N ASP A 174 -13.52 -7.65 18.00
CA ASP A 174 -14.74 -8.10 18.68
C ASP A 174 -15.48 -6.93 19.36
N LYS A 175 -14.75 -6.02 20.01
CA LYS A 175 -15.31 -4.79 20.60
C LYS A 175 -15.96 -3.90 19.56
N VAL A 176 -15.25 -3.62 18.47
CA VAL A 176 -15.76 -2.76 17.37
C VAL A 176 -16.97 -3.41 16.71
N ARG A 177 -16.92 -4.73 16.46
CA ARG A 177 -18.06 -5.47 15.89
C ARG A 177 -19.30 -5.40 16.78
N ALA A 178 -19.15 -5.66 18.07
CA ALA A 178 -20.26 -5.68 19.02
C ALA A 178 -20.92 -4.30 19.17
N ARG A 179 -20.14 -3.20 19.08
CA ARG A 179 -20.62 -1.85 19.34
C ARG A 179 -21.07 -1.09 18.09
N PHE A 180 -20.30 -1.19 17.02
CA PHE A 180 -20.48 -0.38 15.82
C PHE A 180 -20.95 -1.19 14.61
N ASN A 181 -21.12 -2.51 14.75
CA ASN A 181 -21.44 -3.44 13.65
C ASN A 181 -20.45 -3.31 12.48
N ALA A 182 -19.17 -3.05 12.79
CA ALA A 182 -18.09 -2.85 11.83
C ALA A 182 -16.91 -3.78 12.16
N GLN A 183 -16.00 -3.98 11.21
CA GLN A 183 -14.76 -4.72 11.42
C GLN A 183 -13.58 -3.75 11.43
N LEU A 184 -12.65 -3.94 12.39
CA LEU A 184 -11.42 -3.18 12.48
C LEU A 184 -10.24 -4.13 12.74
N TYR A 185 -9.36 -4.24 11.78
CA TYR A 185 -8.12 -5.01 11.91
C TYR A 185 -7.01 -4.11 12.44
N ALA A 186 -6.99 -3.93 13.75
CA ALA A 186 -5.96 -3.17 14.45
C ALA A 186 -4.74 -4.06 14.76
N PRO A 187 -3.51 -3.50 14.90
CA PRO A 187 -2.33 -4.24 15.31
C PRO A 187 -2.54 -5.04 16.61
N GLU A 188 -1.83 -6.17 16.75
CA GLU A 188 -1.94 -7.03 17.93
C GLU A 188 -1.47 -6.34 19.23
N GLU A 189 -0.57 -5.38 19.11
CA GLU A 189 0.05 -4.64 20.21
C GLU A 189 -0.89 -3.68 20.95
N MET A 190 -2.12 -3.50 20.46
CA MET A 190 -3.13 -2.66 21.14
C MET A 190 -3.42 -3.20 22.53
N CYS A 191 -3.17 -2.41 23.58
CA CYS A 191 -3.17 -2.90 24.96
C CYS A 191 -3.99 -2.07 25.95
N SER A 192 -4.25 -0.79 25.69
CA SER A 192 -5.08 0.07 26.52
C SER A 192 -6.27 0.62 25.76
N TYR A 193 -7.37 0.88 26.44
CA TYR A 193 -8.57 1.39 25.79
C TYR A 193 -9.45 2.23 26.73
N LYS A 194 -10.25 3.09 26.09
CA LYS A 194 -11.43 3.73 26.67
C LYS A 194 -12.65 3.27 25.85
N ASP A 195 -13.68 2.83 26.53
CA ASP A 195 -14.88 2.22 25.91
C ASP A 195 -16.14 2.83 26.55
N THR A 196 -16.87 3.63 25.79
CA THR A 196 -18.16 4.20 26.16
C THR A 196 -19.23 3.80 25.16
N ALA A 197 -20.46 4.30 25.28
CA ALA A 197 -21.59 3.87 24.46
C ALA A 197 -21.37 4.08 22.96
N ASP A 198 -20.75 5.19 22.55
CA ASP A 198 -20.59 5.66 21.18
C ASP A 198 -19.14 6.01 20.81
N PHE A 199 -18.19 5.74 21.72
CA PHE A 199 -16.77 6.05 21.56
C PHE A 199 -15.88 4.92 22.06
N PHE A 200 -14.95 4.49 21.21
CA PHE A 200 -13.94 3.48 21.51
C PHE A 200 -12.56 3.96 21.08
N TRP A 201 -11.61 3.96 22.01
CA TRP A 201 -10.23 4.38 21.77
C TRP A 201 -9.26 3.33 22.28
N VAL A 202 -8.29 2.94 21.44
CA VAL A 202 -7.21 2.01 21.78
C VAL A 202 -5.85 2.59 21.44
N THR A 203 -4.82 2.17 22.17
CA THR A 203 -3.44 2.59 21.97
C THR A 203 -2.47 1.44 22.22
N ASP A 204 -1.29 1.47 21.60
CA ASP A 204 -0.22 0.48 21.76
C ASP A 204 0.84 0.87 22.80
N HIS A 205 0.80 2.09 23.33
CA HIS A 205 1.85 2.66 24.19
C HIS A 205 3.27 2.68 23.60
N GLY A 206 3.39 2.65 22.27
CA GLY A 206 4.68 2.67 21.57
C GLY A 206 5.55 3.88 21.97
N THR A 207 6.81 3.63 22.29
CA THR A 207 7.76 4.69 22.71
C THR A 207 8.42 5.42 21.54
N ARG A 208 8.45 4.79 20.35
CA ARG A 208 9.06 5.35 19.12
C ARG A 208 8.05 5.83 18.09
N GLY A 209 6.78 5.67 18.36
CA GLY A 209 5.68 6.02 17.49
C GLY A 209 4.44 5.34 18.02
N ARG A 210 3.65 6.08 18.80
CA ARG A 210 2.43 5.56 19.41
C ARG A 210 1.31 5.54 18.35
N ILE A 211 0.60 4.42 18.28
CA ILE A 211 -0.61 4.29 17.46
C ILE A 211 -1.80 4.49 18.39
N ASP A 212 -2.63 5.47 18.04
CA ASP A 212 -3.92 5.70 18.68
C ASP A 212 -5.01 5.52 17.62
N MET A 213 -5.97 4.65 17.88
CA MET A 213 -7.11 4.40 17.00
C MET A 213 -8.41 4.73 17.74
N VAL A 214 -9.25 5.52 17.10
CA VAL A 214 -10.54 5.96 17.65
C VAL A 214 -11.65 5.54 16.70
N VAL A 215 -12.69 4.90 17.24
CA VAL A 215 -13.93 4.59 16.52
C VAL A 215 -15.08 5.24 17.28
N TYR A 216 -15.90 5.99 16.59
CA TYR A 216 -17.09 6.62 17.18
C TYR A 216 -18.21 6.69 16.15
N SER A 217 -19.45 6.82 16.65
CA SER A 217 -20.62 7.01 15.81
C SER A 217 -21.33 8.30 16.13
N PHE A 218 -21.96 8.88 15.12
CA PHE A 218 -22.82 10.04 15.23
C PHE A 218 -23.98 9.97 14.23
N PRO A 219 -25.10 10.64 14.47
CA PRO A 219 -26.26 10.56 13.60
C PRO A 219 -25.98 11.15 12.21
N TYR A 220 -26.43 10.46 11.16
CA TYR A 220 -26.55 11.04 9.83
C TYR A 220 -27.77 11.99 9.80
N VAL A 221 -27.54 13.24 9.48
CA VAL A 221 -28.60 14.27 9.45
C VAL A 221 -28.98 14.64 8.01
N SER A 222 -28.00 14.79 7.13
CA SER A 222 -28.21 15.18 5.72
C SER A 222 -26.92 14.96 4.92
N GLY A 223 -26.93 15.20 3.61
CA GLY A 223 -25.71 15.16 2.77
C GLY A 223 -24.58 16.08 3.26
N ARG A 224 -24.88 17.11 4.05
CA ARG A 224 -23.87 17.98 4.67
C ARG A 224 -23.03 17.26 5.74
N THR A 225 -23.52 16.15 6.29
CA THR A 225 -22.80 15.33 7.28
C THR A 225 -21.45 14.84 6.75
N PHE A 226 -21.31 14.66 5.46
CA PHE A 226 -20.06 14.19 4.82
C PHE A 226 -19.23 15.34 4.21
N THR A 227 -19.47 16.60 4.57
CA THR A 227 -18.56 17.68 4.18
C THR A 227 -17.34 17.71 5.11
N LEU A 228 -16.18 18.15 4.58
CA LEU A 228 -14.95 18.26 5.36
C LEU A 228 -15.15 19.06 6.65
N ASP A 229 -15.80 20.23 6.56
CA ASP A 229 -16.02 21.09 7.73
C ASP A 229 -16.87 20.43 8.81
N TYR A 230 -17.91 19.67 8.40
CA TYR A 230 -18.77 18.96 9.34
C TYR A 230 -18.01 17.81 10.01
N LEU A 231 -17.24 17.02 9.23
CA LEU A 231 -16.47 15.89 9.75
C LEU A 231 -15.37 16.36 10.71
N VAL A 232 -14.67 17.47 10.40
CA VAL A 232 -13.66 18.07 11.29
C VAL A 232 -14.31 18.59 12.57
N ALA A 233 -15.42 19.33 12.48
CA ALA A 233 -16.13 19.87 13.65
C ALA A 233 -16.66 18.74 14.55
N MET A 234 -17.23 17.69 13.97
CA MET A 234 -17.70 16.51 14.70
C MET A 234 -16.55 15.77 15.38
N ARG A 235 -15.43 15.55 14.67
CA ARG A 235 -14.23 14.96 15.24
C ARG A 235 -13.72 15.76 16.44
N ASP A 236 -13.59 17.09 16.30
CA ASP A 236 -13.09 17.95 17.35
C ASP A 236 -14.02 17.95 18.57
N SER A 237 -15.34 17.92 18.35
CA SER A 237 -16.33 17.81 19.43
C SER A 237 -16.18 16.50 20.20
N VAL A 238 -16.16 15.37 19.49
CA VAL A 238 -16.03 14.04 20.11
C VAL A 238 -14.70 13.86 20.82
N LEU A 239 -13.58 14.23 20.17
CA LEU A 239 -12.25 14.10 20.79
C LEU A 239 -12.08 15.06 21.96
N GLY A 240 -12.64 16.28 21.90
CA GLY A 240 -12.65 17.25 22.99
C GLY A 240 -13.38 16.74 24.24
N GLU A 241 -14.43 15.94 24.09
CA GLU A 241 -15.13 15.32 25.20
C GLU A 241 -14.36 14.11 25.78
N HIS A 242 -13.80 13.28 24.91
CA HIS A 242 -13.25 11.98 25.32
C HIS A 242 -11.77 11.97 25.60
N ILE A 243 -10.96 12.84 24.98
CA ILE A 243 -9.50 12.87 25.07
C ILE A 243 -9.03 14.20 25.64
N GLN A 244 -8.91 14.25 26.95
CA GLN A 244 -8.42 15.42 27.66
C GLN A 244 -6.90 15.53 27.53
N GLY A 245 -6.40 16.76 27.50
CA GLY A 245 -4.96 17.03 27.51
C GLY A 245 -4.35 16.93 28.90
N ALA A 246 -3.04 17.22 28.98
CA ALA A 246 -2.27 17.14 30.22
C ALA A 246 -2.57 18.28 31.23
N PHE A 247 -3.21 19.36 30.75
CA PHE A 247 -3.51 20.52 31.59
C PHE A 247 -5.02 20.73 31.70
N PRO A 248 -5.54 21.27 32.80
CA PRO A 248 -6.96 21.57 32.97
C PRO A 248 -7.51 22.41 31.84
N GLY A 249 -8.60 21.95 31.22
CA GLY A 249 -9.27 22.60 30.08
C GLY A 249 -8.60 22.39 28.72
N SER A 250 -7.48 21.66 28.65
CA SER A 250 -6.90 21.26 27.37
C SER A 250 -7.49 19.94 26.88
N TYR A 251 -7.65 19.81 25.57
CA TYR A 251 -8.21 18.63 24.92
C TYR A 251 -7.66 18.48 23.50
N MET A 252 -7.86 17.32 22.91
CA MET A 252 -7.42 17.04 21.55
C MET A 252 -8.35 17.73 20.52
N THR A 253 -7.77 18.40 19.54
CA THR A 253 -8.47 19.03 18.42
C THR A 253 -7.64 18.97 17.14
N THR A 254 -8.26 19.28 16.01
CA THR A 254 -7.58 19.34 14.72
C THR A 254 -6.58 20.49 14.67
N GLU A 255 -5.37 20.25 14.17
CA GLU A 255 -4.39 21.29 13.88
C GLU A 255 -4.85 22.14 12.67
N LYS A 256 -5.31 23.36 12.93
CA LYS A 256 -5.94 24.23 11.93
C LYS A 256 -4.96 24.86 10.93
N ARG A 257 -3.64 24.78 11.19
CA ARG A 257 -2.61 25.29 10.27
C ARG A 257 -2.46 24.40 9.02
N PHE A 258 -2.93 23.16 9.10
CA PHE A 258 -2.89 22.21 8.01
C PHE A 258 -4.31 21.76 7.67
N THR A 259 -4.73 22.02 6.44
CA THR A 259 -6.04 21.57 5.98
C THR A 259 -6.02 20.04 5.83
N PRO A 260 -6.91 19.29 6.49
CA PRO A 260 -7.03 17.86 6.30
C PRO A 260 -7.35 17.52 4.84
N SER A 261 -6.76 16.45 4.33
CA SER A 261 -7.12 15.90 3.03
C SER A 261 -8.49 15.23 3.12
N TYR A 262 -9.36 15.49 2.14
CA TYR A 262 -10.70 14.91 2.04
C TYR A 262 -10.90 14.32 0.65
N GLU A 263 -11.32 13.08 0.59
CA GLU A 263 -11.65 12.39 -0.66
C GLU A 263 -12.92 11.56 -0.46
N ALA A 264 -13.89 11.75 -1.34
CA ALA A 264 -15.08 10.89 -1.38
C ALA A 264 -14.72 9.63 -2.19
N ILE A 265 -14.81 8.49 -1.55
CA ILE A 265 -14.58 7.20 -2.21
C ILE A 265 -15.90 6.45 -2.40
N SER A 266 -15.99 5.65 -3.46
CA SER A 266 -17.09 4.72 -3.69
C SER A 266 -16.56 3.30 -3.64
N LYS A 267 -17.18 2.47 -2.82
CA LYS A 267 -16.90 1.05 -2.74
C LYS A 267 -18.19 0.29 -3.03
N ASN A 268 -18.16 -0.60 -4.03
CA ASN A 268 -19.33 -1.39 -4.48
C ASN A 268 -20.55 -0.53 -4.88
N GLY A 269 -20.33 0.69 -5.37
CA GLY A 269 -21.41 1.61 -5.76
C GLY A 269 -22.01 2.43 -4.61
N GLU A 270 -21.50 2.27 -3.39
CA GLU A 270 -21.87 3.09 -2.23
C GLU A 270 -20.75 4.11 -1.95
N TYR A 271 -21.14 5.34 -1.65
CA TYR A 271 -20.22 6.40 -1.23
C TYR A 271 -19.87 6.19 0.25
N CYS A 272 -18.57 6.22 0.53
CA CYS A 272 -18.01 6.10 1.88
C CYS A 272 -17.29 7.37 2.29
#